data_d003679f91b9f40212037ccfd784087d
#
_entry.id   d003679f91b9f40212037ccfd784087d
#
_cell.length_a   1.000
_cell.length_b   1.000
_cell.length_c   1.000
_cell.angle_alpha   90.00
_cell.angle_beta   90.00
_cell.angle_gamma   90.00
#
_symmetry.space_group_name_H-M   'P 1'
#
loop_
_entity.id
_entity.type
_entity.pdbx_description
1 polymer ?
#
loop_
_entity_poly.entity_id
_entity_poly.type
_entity_poly.pdbx_seq_one_letter_code
_entity_poly.pdbx_strand_id
1 'polypeptide(L)'
;MVDGDSVSTPYGDVQVEVTLSAGRITAVRALQYPQQSGRDQEINSQAIPQLESQVLSAQSARVDGVSGATYTTQGYLGSLQSALDAAHFR
;
A
#
# COMPACT_ATOMS: atom_id res chain seq x y z
N MET A 1 -5.37 12.37 -7.36
CA MET A 1 -4.78 11.51 -6.32
C MET A 1 -5.81 11.26 -5.23
N VAL A 2 -5.86 10.04 -4.74
CA VAL A 2 -6.85 9.62 -3.74
C VAL A 2 -6.12 8.95 -2.58
N ASP A 3 -6.35 9.43 -1.36
CA ASP A 3 -5.78 8.83 -0.16
C ASP A 3 -6.70 7.72 0.34
N GLY A 4 -6.12 6.58 0.69
CA GLY A 4 -6.84 5.53 1.40
C GLY A 4 -6.94 5.84 2.88
N ASP A 5 -7.71 5.01 3.58
CA ASP A 5 -7.83 5.13 5.03
C ASP A 5 -6.50 4.74 5.70
N SER A 6 -6.23 5.34 6.85
CA SER A 6 -5.12 4.90 7.68
C SER A 6 -5.52 3.57 8.33
N VAL A 7 -4.72 2.52 8.10
CA VAL A 7 -4.99 1.18 8.61
C VAL A 7 -4.02 0.87 9.73
N SER A 8 -4.56 0.56 10.90
CA SER A 8 -3.76 0.26 12.08
C SER A 8 -3.18 -1.16 12.00
N THR A 9 -1.88 -1.28 12.32
CA THR A 9 -1.22 -2.57 12.48
C THR A 9 -0.53 -2.63 13.85
N PRO A 10 -0.14 -3.83 14.32
CA PRO A 10 0.58 -3.92 15.60
C PRO A 10 1.88 -3.12 15.66
N TYR A 11 2.45 -2.75 14.52
CA TYR A 11 3.72 -2.03 14.45
C TYR A 11 3.58 -0.55 14.07
N GLY A 12 2.36 -0.11 13.75
CA GLY A 12 2.09 1.27 13.35
C GLY A 12 1.06 1.32 12.23
N ASP A 13 0.67 2.52 11.86
CA ASP A 13 -0.36 2.71 10.84
C ASP A 13 0.24 2.69 9.44
N VAL A 14 -0.56 2.23 8.47
CA VAL A 14 -0.20 2.27 7.05
C VAL A 14 -1.26 3.05 6.30
N GLN A 15 -0.81 4.00 5.49
CA GLN A 15 -1.70 4.77 4.63
C GLN A 15 -1.04 4.96 3.27
N VAL A 16 -1.81 4.79 2.20
CA VAL A 16 -1.31 4.99 0.84
C VAL A 16 -2.12 6.02 0.10
N GLU A 17 -1.48 6.62 -0.90
CA GLU A 17 -2.10 7.55 -1.84
C GLU A 17 -2.00 6.95 -3.23
N VAL A 18 -3.11 6.93 -3.96
CA VAL A 18 -3.19 6.36 -5.30
C VAL A 18 -3.31 7.48 -6.32
N THR A 19 -2.51 7.42 -7.38
CA THR A 19 -2.67 8.29 -8.54
C THR A 19 -3.31 7.50 -9.66
N LEU A 20 -4.44 7.99 -10.14
CA LEU A 20 -5.20 7.38 -11.25
C LEU A 20 -5.15 8.31 -12.46
N SER A 21 -5.00 7.72 -13.63
CA SER A 21 -5.01 8.48 -14.87
C SER A 21 -5.57 7.60 -15.99
N ALA A 22 -6.57 8.11 -16.71
CA ALA A 22 -7.20 7.41 -17.84
C ALA A 22 -7.68 5.99 -17.47
N GLY A 23 -8.20 5.82 -16.26
CA GLY A 23 -8.73 4.54 -15.81
C GLY A 23 -7.68 3.55 -15.34
N ARG A 24 -6.44 3.99 -15.14
CA ARG A 24 -5.34 3.13 -14.69
C ARG A 24 -4.69 3.68 -13.42
N ILE A 25 -4.21 2.78 -12.59
CA ILE A 25 -3.35 3.12 -11.46
C ILE A 25 -1.96 3.41 -12.05
N THR A 26 -1.48 4.64 -11.88
CA THR A 26 -0.17 5.03 -12.40
C THR A 26 0.89 5.14 -11.32
N ALA A 27 0.49 5.33 -10.07
CA ALA A 27 1.42 5.35 -8.94
C ALA A 27 0.69 5.05 -7.65
N VAL A 28 1.40 4.47 -6.69
CA VAL A 28 0.92 4.28 -5.32
C VAL A 28 2.03 4.74 -4.40
N ARG A 29 1.73 5.70 -3.54
CA ARG A 29 2.72 6.25 -2.62
C ARG A 29 2.32 5.90 -1.19
N ALA A 30 3.25 5.34 -0.42
CA ALA A 30 3.04 5.10 1.00
C ALA A 30 3.27 6.40 1.75
N LEU A 31 2.19 6.97 2.30
CA LEU A 31 2.26 8.20 3.08
C LEU A 31 2.74 7.92 4.49
N GLN A 32 2.39 6.75 5.02
CA GLN A 32 2.74 6.34 6.37
C GLN A 32 2.90 4.82 6.40
N TYR A 33 3.92 4.35 7.11
CA TYR A 33 4.17 2.93 7.33
C TYR A 33 5.08 2.76 8.55
N PRO A 34 5.13 1.54 9.15
CA PRO A 34 5.94 1.35 10.36
C PRO A 34 7.42 1.64 10.12
N GLN A 35 8.00 2.51 10.95
CA GLN A 35 9.41 2.92 10.86
C GLN A 35 10.04 3.09 12.24
N GLN A 36 9.41 2.54 13.29
CA GLN A 36 9.83 2.80 14.67
C GLN A 36 11.10 2.06 15.06
N SER A 37 11.42 0.96 14.40
CA SER A 37 12.64 0.20 14.67
C SER A 37 13.49 0.11 13.42
N GLY A 38 14.79 -0.16 13.59
CA GLY A 38 15.68 -0.39 12.45
C GLY A 38 15.22 -1.57 11.61
N ARG A 39 14.66 -2.61 12.26
CA ARG A 39 14.13 -3.77 11.56
C ARG A 39 12.92 -3.41 10.69
N ASP A 40 11.99 -2.60 11.21
CA ASP A 40 10.82 -2.15 10.46
C ASP A 40 11.26 -1.33 9.24
N GLN A 41 12.21 -0.43 9.42
CA GLN A 41 12.74 0.39 8.33
C GLN A 41 13.38 -0.48 7.25
N GLU A 42 14.18 -1.48 7.65
CA GLU A 42 14.84 -2.38 6.72
C GLU A 42 13.83 -3.21 5.93
N ILE A 43 12.85 -3.81 6.62
CA ILE A 43 11.81 -4.63 5.98
C ILE A 43 11.00 -3.77 5.00
N ASN A 44 10.55 -2.61 5.44
CA ASN A 44 9.62 -1.81 4.67
C ASN A 44 10.30 -1.04 3.53
N SER A 45 11.59 -0.74 3.65
CA SER A 45 12.33 -0.13 2.54
C SER A 45 12.37 -1.03 1.31
N GLN A 46 12.21 -2.35 1.51
CA GLN A 46 12.13 -3.32 0.42
C GLN A 46 10.69 -3.68 0.09
N ALA A 47 9.84 -3.83 1.11
CA ALA A 47 8.46 -4.28 0.92
C ALA A 47 7.61 -3.25 0.17
N ILE A 48 7.74 -1.97 0.49
CA ILE A 48 6.91 -0.93 -0.11
C ILE A 48 7.10 -0.86 -1.63
N PRO A 49 8.34 -0.79 -2.18
CA PRO A 49 8.52 -0.81 -3.63
C PRO A 49 8.01 -2.09 -4.30
N GLN A 50 8.15 -3.23 -3.64
CA GLN A 50 7.65 -4.49 -4.19
C GLN A 50 6.12 -4.50 -4.26
N LEU A 51 5.45 -3.99 -3.23
CA LEU A 51 4.00 -3.87 -3.22
C LEU A 51 3.51 -2.94 -4.33
N GLU A 52 4.16 -1.80 -4.51
CA GLU A 52 3.81 -0.88 -5.59
C GLU A 52 3.93 -1.56 -6.95
N SER A 53 5.03 -2.28 -7.17
CA SER A 53 5.26 -3.00 -8.43
C SER A 53 4.16 -4.03 -8.68
N GLN A 54 3.77 -4.81 -7.67
CA GLN A 54 2.71 -5.79 -7.79
C GLN A 54 1.37 -5.13 -8.11
N VAL A 55 1.05 -4.03 -7.45
CA VAL A 55 -0.21 -3.31 -7.65
C VAL A 55 -0.27 -2.70 -9.05
N LEU A 56 0.81 -2.09 -9.52
CA LEU A 56 0.85 -1.50 -10.86
C LEU A 56 0.70 -2.58 -11.93
N SER A 57 1.29 -3.73 -11.71
CA SER A 57 1.18 -4.86 -12.64
C SER A 57 -0.23 -5.45 -12.66
N ALA A 58 -0.83 -5.64 -11.48
CA ALA A 58 -2.17 -6.23 -11.34
C ALA A 58 -3.30 -5.24 -11.57
N GLN A 59 -3.03 -3.94 -11.43
CA GLN A 59 -4.05 -2.88 -11.49
C GLN A 59 -5.18 -3.13 -10.49
N SER A 60 -4.83 -3.64 -9.30
CA SER A 60 -5.80 -3.91 -8.23
C SER A 60 -5.05 -4.11 -6.92
N ALA A 61 -5.81 -4.18 -5.81
CA ALA A 61 -5.28 -4.54 -4.50
C ALA A 61 -5.20 -6.06 -4.29
N ARG A 62 -5.53 -6.86 -5.31
CA ARG A 62 -5.52 -8.33 -5.23
C ARG A 62 -4.16 -8.84 -5.69
N VAL A 63 -3.19 -8.75 -4.80
CA VAL A 63 -1.82 -9.20 -5.05
C VAL A 63 -1.35 -10.06 -3.90
N ASP A 64 -0.28 -10.81 -4.11
CA ASP A 64 0.22 -11.78 -3.12
C ASP A 64 0.84 -11.10 -1.90
N GLY A 65 1.40 -9.92 -2.07
CA GLY A 65 2.08 -9.23 -0.99
C GLY A 65 3.56 -9.61 -0.90
N VAL A 66 4.15 -9.33 0.26
CA VAL A 66 5.58 -9.55 0.47
C VAL A 66 5.78 -10.45 1.67
N SER A 67 6.45 -11.58 1.47
CA SER A 67 6.81 -12.52 2.51
C SER A 67 7.71 -11.83 3.54
N GLY A 68 7.42 -12.02 4.83
CA GLY A 68 8.16 -11.38 5.90
C GLY A 68 7.68 -9.98 6.25
N ALA A 69 6.72 -9.43 5.49
CA ALA A 69 6.12 -8.12 5.77
C ALA A 69 4.60 -8.21 5.80
N THR A 70 4.06 -9.20 6.52
CA THR A 70 2.64 -9.54 6.51
C THR A 70 1.76 -8.38 6.97
N TYR A 71 2.10 -7.77 8.11
CA TYR A 71 1.27 -6.68 8.65
C TYR A 71 1.32 -5.44 7.76
N THR A 72 2.49 -5.08 7.26
CA THR A 72 2.64 -3.97 6.33
C THR A 72 1.85 -4.24 5.04
N THR A 73 1.94 -5.47 4.52
CA THR A 73 1.18 -5.88 3.34
C THR A 73 -0.32 -5.72 3.56
N GLN A 74 -0.84 -6.23 4.68
CA GLN A 74 -2.27 -6.12 4.98
C GLN A 74 -2.71 -4.66 5.11
N GLY A 75 -1.94 -3.84 5.82
CA GLY A 75 -2.26 -2.43 5.97
C GLY A 75 -2.20 -1.68 4.65
N TYR A 76 -1.17 -1.94 3.85
CA TYR A 76 -0.99 -1.33 2.54
C TYR A 76 -2.15 -1.66 1.60
N LEU A 77 -2.50 -2.94 1.50
CA LEU A 77 -3.58 -3.36 0.60
C LEU A 77 -4.95 -2.92 1.11
N GLY A 78 -5.15 -2.90 2.43
CA GLY A 78 -6.40 -2.38 3.01
C GLY A 78 -6.59 -0.90 2.73
N SER A 79 -5.55 -0.09 2.92
CA SER A 79 -5.59 1.33 2.60
C SER A 79 -5.78 1.56 1.10
N LEU A 80 -5.07 0.79 0.27
CA LEU A 80 -5.23 0.86 -1.18
C LEU A 80 -6.66 0.54 -1.61
N GLN A 81 -7.26 -0.52 -1.06
CA GLN A 81 -8.62 -0.90 -1.41
C GLN A 81 -9.60 0.21 -1.05
N SER A 82 -9.44 0.85 0.11
CA SER A 82 -10.31 1.96 0.49
C SER A 82 -10.16 3.14 -0.46
N ALA A 83 -8.95 3.42 -0.94
CA ALA A 83 -8.71 4.48 -1.93
C ALA A 83 -9.37 4.15 -3.27
N LEU A 84 -9.25 2.90 -3.71
CA LEU A 84 -9.87 2.46 -4.96
C LEU A 84 -11.39 2.49 -4.87
N ASP A 85 -11.96 2.10 -3.73
CA ASP A 85 -13.40 2.17 -3.51
C ASP A 85 -13.88 3.62 -3.53
N ALA A 86 -13.17 4.54 -2.88
CA ALA A 86 -13.51 5.96 -2.88
C ALA A 86 -13.47 6.56 -4.28
N ALA A 87 -12.56 6.08 -5.12
CA ALA A 87 -12.41 6.53 -6.50
C ALA A 87 -13.32 5.78 -7.48
N HIS A 88 -14.09 4.82 -7.01
CA HIS A 88 -14.91 3.93 -7.85
C HIS A 88 -14.11 3.22 -8.92
N PHE A 89 -12.88 2.87 -8.61
CA PHE A 89 -12.00 2.16 -9.54
C PHE A 89 -12.42 0.69 -9.64
N ARG A 90 -12.57 0.24 -10.88
CA ARG A 90 -13.01 -1.13 -11.15
C ARG A 90 -12.19 -1.80 -12.25
#